data_8741071b42c9dc42bb10865a9013b389
#
_entry.id   8741071b42c9dc42bb10865a9013b389
#
_cell.length_a   1.000
_cell.length_b   1.000
_cell.length_c   1.000
_cell.angle_alpha   90.00
_cell.angle_beta   90.00
_cell.angle_gamma   90.00
#
_symmetry.space_group_name_H-M   'P 1'
#
loop_
_entity.id
_entity.type
_entity.pdbx_description
1 polymer ?
#
loop_
_entity_poly.entity_id
_entity_poly.type
_entity_poly.pdbx_seq_one_letter_code
_entity_poly.pdbx_strand_id
1 'polypeptide(L)'
;LSLRTVLVSFFILASVSLVMLGYESPMWFLYTLMGVAGATTIGSQILLYAYVAQYYPTSIRSTGLGWASGIGRNGAIVGPMIGGTLLALALPHHMNFLALAIPGAIATVAIALVGRQFGPARARENAEVSLATSN
;
A
#
# COMPACT_ATOMS: atom_id res chain seq x y z
N LEU A 1 -0.09 -17.61 5.15
CA LEU A 1 0.31 -16.19 5.09
C LEU A 1 -0.95 -15.34 5.19
N SER A 2 -1.02 -14.44 6.17
CA SER A 2 -2.16 -13.53 6.25
C SER A 2 -2.11 -12.49 5.13
N LEU A 3 -3.26 -12.09 4.60
CA LEU A 3 -3.35 -11.07 3.55
C LEU A 3 -2.63 -9.77 3.96
N ARG A 4 -2.68 -9.44 5.24
CA ARG A 4 -1.94 -8.31 5.82
C ARG A 4 -0.42 -8.45 5.65
N THR A 5 0.14 -9.64 5.95
CA THR A 5 1.57 -9.87 5.83
C THR A 5 2.04 -9.71 4.38
N VAL A 6 1.27 -10.25 3.44
CA VAL A 6 1.55 -10.10 2.01
C VAL A 6 1.49 -8.63 1.60
N LEU A 7 0.46 -7.91 2.02
CA LEU A 7 0.29 -6.49 1.70
C LEU A 7 1.45 -5.64 2.24
N VAL A 8 1.82 -5.83 3.50
CA VAL A 8 2.98 -5.14 4.12
C VAL A 8 4.28 -5.46 3.38
N SER A 9 4.49 -6.72 3.01
CA SER A 9 5.67 -7.15 2.25
C SER A 9 5.74 -6.46 0.89
N PHE A 10 4.62 -6.34 0.17
CA PHE A 10 4.56 -5.63 -1.10
C PHE A 10 4.86 -4.13 -0.96
N PHE A 11 4.33 -3.48 0.08
CA PHE A 11 4.63 -2.06 0.33
C PHE A 11 6.09 -1.82 0.70
N ILE A 12 6.67 -2.70 1.52
CA ILE A 12 8.09 -2.64 1.87
C ILE A 12 8.94 -2.83 0.61
N LEU A 13 8.63 -3.85 -0.20
CA LEU A 13 9.37 -4.15 -1.41
C LEU A 13 9.28 -3.00 -2.43
N ALA A 14 8.10 -2.40 -2.59
CA ALA A 14 7.90 -1.23 -3.44
C ALA A 14 8.73 -0.03 -2.94
N SER A 15 8.70 0.25 -1.64
CA SER A 15 9.47 1.36 -1.04
C SER A 15 10.98 1.15 -1.18
N VAL A 16 11.47 -0.06 -0.92
CA VAL A 16 12.88 -0.40 -1.08
C VAL A 16 13.30 -0.29 -2.55
N SER A 17 12.50 -0.79 -3.48
CA SER A 17 12.78 -0.68 -4.92
C SER A 17 12.87 0.77 -5.37
N LEU A 18 12.00 1.66 -4.89
CA LEU A 18 12.03 3.09 -5.18
C LEU A 18 13.29 3.76 -4.63
N VAL A 19 13.70 3.43 -3.41
CA VAL A 19 14.95 3.95 -2.82
C VAL A 19 16.14 3.48 -3.64
N MET A 20 16.21 2.21 -3.99
CA MET A 20 17.32 1.66 -4.79
C MET A 20 17.37 2.24 -6.20
N LEU A 21 16.24 2.61 -6.78
CA LEU A 21 16.16 3.24 -8.09
C LEU A 21 16.82 4.65 -8.11
N GLY A 22 16.98 5.28 -6.95
CA GLY A 22 17.65 6.57 -6.79
C GLY A 22 19.19 6.51 -6.86
N TYR A 23 19.76 5.31 -6.82
CA TYR A 23 21.22 5.12 -6.88
C TYR A 23 21.69 4.72 -8.27
N GLU A 24 22.90 5.14 -8.64
CA GLU A 24 23.53 4.76 -9.91
C GLU A 24 23.77 3.26 -9.94
N SER A 25 23.18 2.58 -10.93
CA SER A 25 23.24 1.13 -11.10
C SER A 25 23.29 0.77 -12.58
N PRO A 26 23.77 -0.44 -12.95
CA PRO A 26 23.77 -0.90 -14.33
C PRO A 26 22.36 -0.86 -14.93
N MET A 27 22.26 -0.57 -16.22
CA MET A 27 20.96 -0.43 -16.93
C MET A 27 20.03 -1.65 -16.76
N TRP A 28 20.56 -2.86 -16.85
CA TRP A 28 19.77 -4.08 -16.69
C TRP A 28 19.15 -4.21 -15.28
N PHE A 29 19.88 -3.74 -14.25
CA PHE A 29 19.40 -3.75 -12.87
C PHE A 29 18.31 -2.71 -12.65
N LEU A 30 18.44 -1.52 -13.26
CA LEU A 30 17.42 -0.48 -13.24
C LEU A 30 16.11 -0.96 -13.88
N TYR A 31 16.16 -1.63 -15.04
CA TYR A 31 14.97 -2.19 -15.66
C TYR A 31 14.30 -3.26 -14.80
N THR A 32 15.09 -4.09 -14.15
CA THR A 32 14.56 -5.09 -13.20
C THR A 32 13.88 -4.42 -12.01
N LEU A 33 14.51 -3.42 -11.41
CA LEU A 33 13.93 -2.64 -10.31
C LEU A 33 12.64 -1.93 -10.71
N MET A 34 12.59 -1.34 -11.90
CA MET A 34 11.37 -0.72 -12.42
C MET A 34 10.24 -1.74 -12.58
N GLY A 35 10.56 -2.92 -13.11
CA GLY A 35 9.59 -4.02 -13.22
C GLY A 35 9.07 -4.49 -11.86
N VAL A 36 9.95 -4.68 -10.90
CA VAL A 36 9.59 -5.07 -9.52
C VAL A 36 8.77 -3.97 -8.85
N ALA A 37 9.19 -2.72 -8.94
CA ALA A 37 8.46 -1.59 -8.36
C ALA A 37 7.05 -1.46 -8.97
N GLY A 38 6.92 -1.59 -10.28
CA GLY A 38 5.63 -1.56 -10.97
C GLY A 38 4.72 -2.72 -10.56
N ALA A 39 5.24 -3.95 -10.58
CA ALA A 39 4.48 -5.14 -10.20
C ALA A 39 4.01 -5.09 -8.73
N THR A 40 4.88 -4.69 -7.81
CA THR A 40 4.55 -4.57 -6.39
C THR A 40 3.56 -3.44 -6.11
N THR A 41 3.65 -2.33 -6.83
CA THR A 41 2.72 -1.20 -6.69
C THR A 41 1.32 -1.60 -7.16
N ILE A 42 1.19 -2.21 -8.34
CA ILE A 42 -0.10 -2.68 -8.87
C ILE A 42 -0.65 -3.81 -8.00
N GLY A 43 0.19 -4.76 -7.62
CA GLY A 43 -0.17 -5.87 -6.73
C GLY A 43 -0.67 -5.38 -5.38
N SER A 44 0.01 -4.40 -4.78
CA SER A 44 -0.43 -3.77 -3.52
C SER A 44 -1.80 -3.13 -3.64
N GLN A 45 -2.09 -2.47 -4.76
CA GLN A 45 -3.38 -1.82 -4.99
C GLN A 45 -4.52 -2.84 -5.03
N ILE A 46 -4.34 -3.94 -5.74
CA ILE A 46 -5.35 -5.02 -5.81
C ILE A 46 -5.57 -5.65 -4.44
N LEU A 47 -4.47 -5.99 -3.74
CA LEU A 47 -4.52 -6.58 -2.41
C LEU A 47 -5.13 -5.64 -1.37
N LEU A 48 -4.91 -4.32 -1.51
CA LEU A 48 -5.48 -3.32 -0.62
C LEU A 48 -7.01 -3.30 -0.68
N TYR A 49 -7.58 -3.41 -1.88
CA TYR A 49 -9.04 -3.51 -2.02
C TYR A 49 -9.59 -4.76 -1.33
N ALA A 50 -8.95 -5.91 -1.51
CA ALA A 50 -9.33 -7.14 -0.85
C ALA A 50 -9.19 -7.05 0.68
N TYR A 51 -8.13 -6.38 1.16
CA TYR A 51 -7.88 -6.17 2.58
C TYR A 51 -8.93 -5.26 3.21
N VAL A 52 -9.20 -4.11 2.61
CA VAL A 52 -10.20 -3.15 3.08
C VAL A 52 -11.60 -3.77 3.08
N ALA A 53 -11.94 -4.56 2.06
CA ALA A 53 -13.22 -5.24 1.97
C ALA A 53 -13.53 -6.17 3.16
N GLN A 54 -12.52 -6.66 3.85
CA GLN A 54 -12.70 -7.53 5.03
C GLN A 54 -13.18 -6.78 6.28
N TYR A 55 -12.97 -5.46 6.34
CA TYR A 55 -13.36 -4.64 7.49
C TYR A 55 -14.78 -4.11 7.38
N TYR A 56 -15.39 -4.12 6.18
CA TYR A 56 -16.73 -3.61 5.97
C TYR A 56 -17.75 -4.75 5.91
N PRO A 57 -18.90 -4.63 6.62
CA PRO A 57 -20.03 -5.52 6.42
C PRO A 57 -20.51 -5.46 4.96
N THR A 58 -21.13 -6.55 4.49
CA THR A 58 -21.57 -6.68 3.09
C THR A 58 -22.49 -5.56 2.64
N SER A 59 -23.31 -5.04 3.57
CA SER A 59 -24.31 -3.98 3.29
C SER A 59 -23.69 -2.62 2.90
N ILE A 60 -22.50 -2.29 3.42
CA ILE A 60 -21.82 -0.99 3.17
C ILE A 60 -20.45 -1.14 2.52
N ARG A 61 -20.07 -2.37 2.13
CA ARG A 61 -18.75 -2.67 1.59
C ARG A 61 -18.45 -1.89 0.31
N SER A 62 -19.41 -1.79 -0.60
CA SER A 62 -19.25 -1.02 -1.85
C SER A 62 -19.04 0.47 -1.58
N THR A 63 -19.76 1.03 -0.64
CA THR A 63 -19.60 2.43 -0.21
C THR A 63 -18.24 2.65 0.42
N GLY A 64 -17.80 1.78 1.32
CA GLY A 64 -16.49 1.85 1.95
C GLY A 64 -15.33 1.76 0.95
N LEU A 65 -15.41 0.84 -0.01
CA LEU A 65 -14.42 0.71 -1.08
C LEU A 65 -14.46 1.91 -2.02
N GLY A 66 -15.63 2.47 -2.32
CA GLY A 66 -15.79 3.67 -3.11
C GLY A 66 -15.09 4.89 -2.48
N TRP A 67 -15.28 5.09 -1.18
CA TRP A 67 -14.62 6.13 -0.41
C TRP A 67 -13.09 5.94 -0.38
N ALA A 68 -12.62 4.74 -0.08
CA ALA A 68 -11.20 4.42 -0.07
C ALA A 68 -10.55 4.65 -1.44
N SER A 69 -11.22 4.24 -2.52
CA SER A 69 -10.76 4.47 -3.88
C SER A 69 -10.78 5.95 -4.27
N GLY A 70 -11.84 6.68 -3.90
CA GLY A 70 -11.97 8.11 -4.17
C GLY A 70 -10.87 8.92 -3.50
N ILE A 71 -10.60 8.68 -2.22
CA ILE A 71 -9.51 9.34 -1.50
C ILE A 71 -8.15 8.95 -2.09
N GLY A 72 -7.95 7.67 -2.42
CA GLY A 72 -6.70 7.20 -3.03
C GLY A 72 -6.39 7.84 -4.38
N ARG A 73 -7.40 8.17 -5.18
CA ARG A 73 -7.22 8.86 -6.46
C ARG A 73 -6.68 10.28 -6.34
N ASN A 74 -6.89 10.95 -5.21
CA ASN A 74 -6.23 12.24 -4.96
C ASN A 74 -4.70 12.09 -4.94
N GLY A 75 -4.18 10.98 -4.43
CA GLY A 75 -2.76 10.66 -4.50
C GLY A 75 -2.24 10.53 -5.94
N ALA A 76 -3.05 9.99 -6.85
CA ALA A 76 -2.69 9.88 -8.26
C ALA A 76 -2.60 11.25 -8.98
N ILE A 77 -3.31 12.25 -8.49
CA ILE A 77 -3.23 13.62 -8.99
C ILE A 77 -2.04 14.36 -8.34
N VAL A 78 -1.93 14.28 -7.03
CA VAL A 78 -0.91 14.99 -6.25
C VAL A 78 0.49 14.42 -6.51
N GLY A 79 0.62 13.11 -6.72
CA GLY A 79 1.89 12.43 -6.97
C GLY A 79 2.69 13.03 -8.14
N PRO A 80 2.14 13.08 -9.35
CA PRO A 80 2.80 13.70 -10.49
C PRO A 80 3.10 15.19 -10.30
N MET A 81 2.26 15.93 -9.58
CA MET A 81 2.51 17.34 -9.27
C MET A 81 3.73 17.50 -8.36
N ILE A 82 3.84 16.70 -7.30
CA ILE A 82 5.01 16.69 -6.42
C ILE A 82 6.24 16.24 -7.21
N GLY A 83 6.13 15.16 -7.99
CA GLY A 83 7.23 14.65 -8.82
C GLY A 83 7.72 15.68 -9.83
N GLY A 84 6.82 16.37 -10.52
CA GLY A 84 7.15 17.44 -11.44
C GLY A 84 7.83 18.63 -10.75
N THR A 85 7.38 19.03 -9.57
CA THR A 85 8.00 20.10 -8.78
C THR A 85 9.40 19.71 -8.33
N LEU A 86 9.59 18.49 -7.86
CA LEU A 86 10.90 17.97 -7.44
C LEU A 86 11.90 17.94 -8.62
N LEU A 87 11.44 17.55 -9.81
CA LEU A 87 12.25 17.59 -11.02
C LEU A 87 12.61 19.03 -11.43
N ALA A 88 11.67 19.96 -11.31
CA ALA A 88 11.90 21.38 -11.61
C ALA A 88 12.92 22.03 -10.66
N LEU A 89 13.04 21.54 -9.42
CA LEU A 89 14.03 21.99 -8.44
C LEU A 89 15.45 21.44 -8.73
N ALA A 90 15.62 20.65 -9.79
CA ALA A 90 16.89 20.05 -10.21
C ALA A 90 17.62 19.31 -9.07
N LEU A 91 16.87 18.68 -8.17
CA LEU A 91 17.43 17.88 -7.08
C LEU A 91 18.11 16.61 -7.62
N PRO A 92 19.12 16.08 -6.92
CA PRO A 92 19.73 14.81 -7.27
C PRO A 92 18.69 13.70 -7.39
N HIS A 93 18.88 12.77 -8.33
CA HIS A 93 17.91 11.69 -8.61
C HIS A 93 17.54 10.88 -7.36
N HIS A 94 18.50 10.58 -6.48
CA HIS A 94 18.25 9.84 -5.25
C HIS A 94 17.27 10.56 -4.30
N MET A 95 17.29 11.91 -4.26
CA MET A 95 16.35 12.67 -3.42
C MET A 95 14.92 12.63 -3.96
N ASN A 96 14.75 12.62 -5.28
CA ASN A 96 13.44 12.51 -5.90
C ASN A 96 12.79 11.16 -5.58
N PHE A 97 13.55 10.06 -5.68
CA PHE A 97 13.05 8.73 -5.36
C PHE A 97 12.83 8.53 -3.86
N LEU A 98 13.67 9.11 -3.00
CA LEU A 98 13.45 9.14 -1.55
C LEU A 98 12.13 9.84 -1.19
N ALA A 99 11.86 10.99 -1.78
CA ALA A 99 10.61 11.72 -1.55
C ALA A 99 9.37 10.90 -1.96
N LEU A 100 9.47 10.12 -3.04
CA LEU A 100 8.39 9.22 -3.46
C LEU A 100 8.27 7.96 -2.59
N ALA A 101 9.36 7.53 -1.95
CA ALA A 101 9.35 6.37 -1.05
C ALA A 101 8.69 6.68 0.32
N ILE A 102 8.71 7.94 0.77
CA ILE A 102 8.13 8.36 2.05
C ILE A 102 6.64 8.00 2.17
N PRO A 103 5.76 8.33 1.21
CA PRO A 103 4.36 7.93 1.27
C PRO A 103 4.16 6.41 1.36
N GLY A 104 4.99 5.63 0.68
CA GLY A 104 4.96 4.17 0.74
C GLY A 104 5.33 3.63 2.13
N ALA A 105 6.33 4.23 2.77
CA ALA A 105 6.71 3.89 4.14
C ALA A 105 5.60 4.24 5.13
N ILE A 106 4.98 5.41 5.00
CA ILE A 106 3.83 5.82 5.82
C ILE A 106 2.67 4.85 5.66
N ALA A 107 2.34 4.47 4.43
CA ALA A 107 1.29 3.49 4.15
C ALA A 107 1.59 2.13 4.79
N THR A 108 2.83 1.67 4.73
CA THR A 108 3.28 0.42 5.38
C THR A 108 3.04 0.46 6.89
N VAL A 109 3.44 1.56 7.55
CA VAL A 109 3.25 1.74 8.98
C VAL A 109 1.75 1.81 9.33
N ALA A 110 0.96 2.55 8.55
CA ALA A 110 -0.48 2.67 8.76
C ALA A 110 -1.19 1.29 8.70
N ILE A 111 -0.88 0.48 7.68
CA ILE A 111 -1.45 -0.88 7.53
C ILE A 111 -0.99 -1.79 8.68
N ALA A 112 0.27 -1.68 9.09
CA ALA A 112 0.80 -2.44 10.20
C ALA A 112 0.10 -2.11 11.52
N LEU A 113 -0.22 -0.83 11.76
CA LEU A 113 -0.92 -0.38 12.96
C LEU A 113 -2.39 -0.80 12.96
N VAL A 114 -3.10 -0.59 11.85
CA VAL A 114 -4.51 -0.98 11.71
C VAL A 114 -4.69 -2.47 11.95
N GLY A 115 -3.85 -3.29 11.38
CA GLY A 115 -3.94 -4.75 11.57
C GLY A 115 -3.68 -5.21 13.01
N ARG A 116 -2.97 -4.43 13.83
CA ARG A 116 -2.76 -4.73 15.24
C ARG A 116 -3.98 -4.41 16.09
N GLN A 117 -4.70 -3.34 15.76
CA GLN A 117 -5.83 -2.87 16.57
C GLN A 117 -7.12 -3.65 16.30
N PHE A 118 -7.38 -4.04 15.06
CA PHE A 118 -8.66 -4.63 14.65
C PHE A 118 -8.63 -6.16 14.41
N GLY A 119 -7.47 -6.76 14.25
CA GLY A 119 -7.33 -8.20 14.01
C GLY A 119 -7.89 -9.08 15.14
N PRO A 120 -7.60 -8.81 16.42
CA PRO A 120 -8.10 -9.62 17.54
C PRO A 120 -9.59 -9.48 17.81
N ALA A 121 -10.18 -8.30 17.57
CA ALA A 121 -11.59 -8.04 17.83
C ALA A 121 -12.49 -8.85 16.90
N ARG A 122 -12.13 -8.94 15.63
CA ARG A 122 -12.90 -9.69 14.63
C ARG A 122 -12.82 -11.20 14.80
N ALA A 123 -11.69 -11.70 15.27
CA ALA A 123 -11.56 -13.11 15.60
C ALA A 123 -12.49 -13.52 16.76
N ARG A 124 -12.67 -12.63 17.74
CA ARG A 124 -13.60 -12.84 18.86
C ARG A 124 -15.05 -12.78 18.41
N GLU A 125 -15.43 -11.79 17.63
CA GLU A 125 -16.77 -11.64 17.07
C GLU A 125 -17.19 -12.85 16.22
N ASN A 126 -16.29 -13.34 15.36
CA ASN A 126 -16.55 -14.54 14.57
C ASN A 126 -16.68 -15.81 15.44
N ALA A 127 -15.91 -15.91 16.52
CA ALA A 127 -16.02 -17.02 17.46
C ALA A 127 -17.34 -16.98 18.23
N GLU A 128 -17.79 -15.81 18.66
CA GLU A 128 -19.07 -15.64 19.36
C GLU A 128 -20.26 -15.95 18.45
N VAL A 129 -20.23 -15.48 17.19
CA VAL A 129 -21.27 -15.81 16.19
C VAL A 129 -21.30 -17.30 15.90
N SER A 130 -20.17 -17.95 15.79
CA SER A 130 -20.08 -19.41 15.57
C SER A 130 -20.67 -20.21 16.73
N LEU A 131 -20.45 -19.78 17.96
CA LEU A 131 -21.00 -20.40 19.16
C LEU A 131 -22.52 -20.19 19.28
N ALA A 132 -22.99 -19.00 18.90
CA ALA A 132 -24.42 -18.67 18.91
C ALA A 132 -25.24 -19.44 17.86
N THR A 133 -24.63 -19.82 16.74
CA THR A 133 -25.28 -20.58 15.66
C THR A 133 -25.19 -22.09 15.85
N SER A 134 -24.36 -22.57 16.78
CA SER A 134 -24.22 -24.02 17.08
C SER A 134 -25.15 -24.54 18.18
N ASN A 135 -25.89 -23.67 18.86
CA ASN A 135 -26.92 -23.99 19.84
C ASN A 135 -28.32 -23.83 19.24
#